data_161295a1f13355561cbada0aa72bcb94
#
_entry.id   161295a1f13355561cbada0aa72bcb94
#
_cell.length_a   1.000
_cell.length_b   1.000
_cell.length_c   1.000
_cell.angle_alpha   90.00
_cell.angle_beta   90.00
_cell.angle_gamma   90.00
#
_symmetry.space_group_name_H-M   'P 1'
#
loop_
_entity.id
_entity.type
_entity.pdbx_description
1 polymer ?
#
loop_
_entity_poly.entity_id
_entity_poly.type
_entity_poly.pdbx_seq_one_letter_code
_entity_poly.pdbx_strand_id
1 'polypeptide(L)'
;MKNIAIIMGGYSSEIQISLLSGNVVFNNLDKAKYNGYRIHILKEGWFYCNENEQLSAVDKNDFSIEVDGQKVKFDAVFNAIHGTPGEDGLMQAYFALLEIPQSSCGYYQAALTFNKRDLLSVLKPYGIKTATSYYLNQGEEINADEIVKIVGLPCFV
;
A
#
# COMPACT_ATOMS: atom_id res chain seq x y z
N MET A 1 11.46 -5.48 -23.23
CA MET A 1 10.55 -4.63 -22.43
C MET A 1 10.70 -5.01 -20.97
N LYS A 2 10.46 -4.08 -20.03
CA LYS A 2 10.51 -4.38 -18.59
C LYS A 2 9.17 -4.90 -18.10
N ASN A 3 9.19 -5.88 -17.22
CA ASN A 3 8.01 -6.46 -16.59
C ASN A 3 7.65 -5.68 -15.32
N ILE A 4 6.47 -5.11 -15.27
CA ILE A 4 5.99 -4.30 -14.14
C ILE A 4 4.82 -5.03 -13.48
N ALA A 5 4.98 -5.41 -12.22
CA ALA A 5 3.87 -5.86 -11.41
C ALA A 5 3.09 -4.64 -10.89
N ILE A 6 1.79 -4.61 -11.13
CA ILE A 6 0.90 -3.58 -10.58
C ILE A 6 0.11 -4.26 -9.46
N ILE A 7 0.56 -4.04 -8.21
CA ILE A 7 -0.08 -4.64 -7.05
C ILE A 7 -1.30 -3.82 -6.64
N MET A 8 -2.40 -4.50 -6.38
CA MET A 8 -3.69 -3.90 -6.05
C MET A 8 -4.50 -4.81 -5.12
N GLY A 9 -5.57 -4.30 -4.53
CA GLY A 9 -6.38 -5.00 -3.54
C GLY A 9 -6.07 -4.52 -2.13
N GLY A 10 -5.38 -5.31 -1.33
CA GLY A 10 -5.07 -5.02 0.07
C GLY A 10 -5.98 -5.75 1.05
N TYR A 11 -5.78 -5.46 2.35
CA TYR A 11 -6.47 -6.12 3.46
C TYR A 11 -7.40 -5.17 4.22
N SER A 12 -7.53 -3.93 3.75
CA SER A 12 -8.39 -2.89 4.32
C SER A 12 -9.79 -2.89 3.68
N SER A 13 -10.67 -2.05 4.17
CA SER A 13 -11.99 -1.79 3.55
C SER A 13 -11.89 -1.11 2.17
N GLU A 14 -10.71 -0.65 1.77
CA GLU A 14 -10.48 0.10 0.53
C GLU A 14 -10.09 -0.79 -0.66
N ILE A 15 -10.26 -2.12 -0.55
CA ILE A 15 -9.95 -3.09 -1.62
C ILE A 15 -10.49 -2.63 -2.97
N GLN A 16 -11.75 -2.21 -3.05
CA GLN A 16 -12.40 -1.83 -4.31
C GLN A 16 -11.73 -0.59 -4.94
N ILE A 17 -11.38 0.39 -4.12
CA ILE A 17 -10.68 1.60 -4.58
C ILE A 17 -9.29 1.24 -5.10
N SER A 18 -8.59 0.35 -4.40
CA SER A 18 -7.27 -0.14 -4.81
C SER A 18 -7.32 -0.89 -6.15
N LEU A 19 -8.31 -1.77 -6.34
CA LEU A 19 -8.50 -2.47 -7.61
C LEU A 19 -8.78 -1.51 -8.77
N LEU A 20 -9.60 -0.48 -8.56
CA LEU A 20 -9.85 0.56 -9.55
C LEU A 20 -8.57 1.34 -9.87
N SER A 21 -7.82 1.78 -8.85
CA SER A 21 -6.56 2.51 -9.01
C SER A 21 -5.53 1.71 -9.80
N GLY A 22 -5.36 0.43 -9.45
CA GLY A 22 -4.44 -0.47 -10.17
C GLY A 22 -4.84 -0.70 -11.63
N ASN A 23 -6.13 -0.84 -11.92
CA ASN A 23 -6.62 -0.96 -13.29
C ASN A 23 -6.40 0.33 -14.11
N VAL A 24 -6.53 1.51 -13.50
CA VAL A 24 -6.18 2.78 -14.17
C VAL A 24 -4.71 2.78 -14.56
N VAL A 25 -3.81 2.39 -13.66
CA VAL A 25 -2.36 2.30 -13.95
C VAL A 25 -2.11 1.30 -15.07
N PHE A 26 -2.68 0.08 -14.99
CA PHE A 26 -2.51 -0.96 -16.00
C PHE A 26 -2.93 -0.49 -17.39
N ASN A 27 -4.10 0.16 -17.49
CA ASN A 27 -4.66 0.62 -18.76
C ASN A 27 -3.86 1.79 -19.38
N ASN A 28 -3.16 2.58 -18.58
CA ASN A 28 -2.39 3.73 -19.02
C ASN A 28 -0.87 3.49 -19.05
N LEU A 29 -0.42 2.27 -18.80
CA LEU A 29 0.99 1.91 -18.90
C LEU A 29 1.46 2.01 -20.36
N ASP A 30 2.64 2.58 -20.61
CA ASP A 30 3.26 2.66 -21.94
C ASP A 30 3.63 1.25 -22.43
N LYS A 31 2.76 0.64 -23.21
CA LYS A 31 2.91 -0.73 -23.74
C LYS A 31 4.08 -0.89 -24.74
N ALA A 32 4.67 0.21 -25.22
CA ALA A 32 5.87 0.14 -26.04
C ALA A 32 7.13 -0.09 -25.19
N LYS A 33 7.09 0.18 -23.88
CA LYS A 33 8.23 0.08 -22.96
C LYS A 33 8.06 -1.02 -21.91
N TYR A 34 6.82 -1.29 -21.49
CA TYR A 34 6.51 -2.11 -20.32
C TYR A 34 5.49 -3.20 -20.62
N ASN A 35 5.72 -4.38 -20.04
CA ASN A 35 4.71 -5.41 -19.89
C ASN A 35 4.08 -5.23 -18.50
N GLY A 36 2.82 -4.89 -18.43
CA GLY A 36 2.07 -4.76 -17.17
C GLY A 36 1.44 -6.08 -16.75
N TYR A 37 1.49 -6.36 -15.44
CA TYR A 37 0.84 -7.54 -14.85
C TYR A 37 0.03 -7.10 -13.63
N ARG A 38 -1.27 -7.41 -13.62
CA ARG A 38 -2.15 -7.11 -12.48
C ARG A 38 -1.96 -8.16 -11.41
N ILE A 39 -1.53 -7.76 -10.23
CA ILE A 39 -1.29 -8.65 -9.11
C ILE A 39 -2.23 -8.27 -7.96
N HIS A 40 -3.16 -9.15 -7.65
CA HIS A 40 -4.10 -8.96 -6.56
C HIS A 40 -3.48 -9.49 -5.26
N ILE A 41 -3.29 -8.61 -4.29
CA ILE A 41 -2.81 -8.93 -2.94
C ILE A 41 -4.02 -8.99 -2.02
N LEU A 42 -4.50 -10.19 -1.74
CA LEU A 42 -5.72 -10.40 -0.95
C LEU A 42 -5.40 -11.25 0.29
N LYS A 43 -6.30 -11.24 1.29
CA LYS A 43 -6.14 -12.06 2.50
C LYS A 43 -6.12 -13.57 2.20
N GLU A 44 -6.89 -13.98 1.21
CA GLU A 44 -7.01 -15.36 0.75
C GLU A 44 -5.77 -15.85 0.01
N GLY A 45 -5.00 -14.93 -0.57
CA GLY A 45 -3.80 -15.25 -1.34
C GLY A 45 -3.36 -14.10 -2.25
N TRP A 46 -2.24 -14.31 -2.91
CA TRP A 46 -1.71 -13.37 -3.92
C TRP A 46 -1.86 -13.99 -5.29
N PHE A 47 -2.45 -13.26 -6.22
CA PHE A 47 -2.84 -13.79 -7.52
C PHE A 47 -2.46 -12.87 -8.66
N TYR A 48 -1.95 -13.45 -9.73
CA TYR A 48 -1.89 -12.82 -11.02
C TYR A 48 -3.29 -12.89 -11.67
N CYS A 49 -3.79 -11.77 -12.13
CA CYS A 49 -5.05 -11.65 -12.86
C CYS A 49 -4.74 -11.41 -14.34
N ASN A 50 -5.03 -12.39 -15.20
CA ASN A 50 -4.79 -12.29 -16.63
C ASN A 50 -5.85 -11.41 -17.34
N GLU A 51 -5.74 -11.27 -18.67
CA GLU A 51 -6.67 -10.46 -19.46
C GLU A 51 -8.12 -11.00 -19.47
N ASN A 52 -8.29 -12.30 -19.25
CA ASN A 52 -9.59 -12.97 -19.12
C ASN A 52 -10.11 -12.99 -17.67
N GLU A 53 -9.50 -12.22 -16.78
CA GLU A 53 -9.81 -12.17 -15.35
C GLU A 53 -9.66 -13.50 -14.59
N GLN A 54 -8.88 -14.42 -15.15
CA GLN A 54 -8.53 -15.66 -14.47
C GLN A 54 -7.38 -15.42 -13.51
N LEU A 55 -7.45 -16.04 -12.34
CA LEU A 55 -6.48 -15.90 -11.28
C LEU A 55 -5.55 -17.12 -11.23
N SER A 56 -4.25 -16.86 -11.16
CA SER A 56 -3.23 -17.86 -10.86
C SER A 56 -2.35 -17.41 -9.70
N ALA A 57 -1.81 -18.35 -8.94
CA ALA A 57 -1.05 -18.03 -7.74
C ALA A 57 0.29 -17.34 -8.06
N VAL A 58 0.67 -16.38 -7.21
CA VAL A 58 2.00 -15.78 -7.18
C VAL A 58 2.92 -16.63 -6.30
N ASP A 59 4.12 -16.93 -6.76
CA ASP A 59 5.16 -17.52 -5.93
C ASP A 59 5.71 -16.42 -4.97
N LYS A 60 5.37 -16.53 -3.69
CA LYS A 60 5.78 -15.56 -2.68
C LYS A 60 7.24 -15.65 -2.28
N ASN A 61 7.96 -16.71 -2.68
CA ASN A 61 9.38 -16.86 -2.34
C ASN A 61 10.26 -15.90 -3.14
N ASP A 62 9.87 -15.61 -4.39
CA ASP A 62 10.64 -14.71 -5.27
C ASP A 62 9.75 -13.70 -6.02
N PHE A 63 8.49 -13.59 -5.65
CA PHE A 63 7.49 -12.72 -6.27
C PHE A 63 7.41 -12.91 -7.78
N SER A 64 7.31 -14.14 -8.24
CA SER A 64 7.15 -14.49 -9.65
C SER A 64 5.78 -15.08 -9.94
N ILE A 65 5.43 -15.12 -11.23
CA ILE A 65 4.21 -15.76 -11.73
C ILE A 65 4.56 -16.73 -12.85
N GLU A 66 3.61 -17.59 -13.20
CA GLU A 66 3.70 -18.42 -14.38
C GLU A 66 2.73 -17.92 -15.45
N VAL A 67 3.22 -17.70 -16.66
CA VAL A 67 2.42 -17.29 -17.82
C VAL A 67 2.80 -18.22 -18.99
N ASP A 68 1.84 -18.93 -19.53
CA ASP A 68 2.02 -19.89 -20.64
C ASP A 68 3.16 -20.90 -20.38
N GLY A 69 3.24 -21.41 -19.14
CA GLY A 69 4.25 -22.37 -18.69
C GLY A 69 5.66 -21.76 -18.52
N GLN A 70 5.79 -20.45 -18.58
CA GLN A 70 7.07 -19.75 -18.38
C GLN A 70 7.03 -18.92 -17.09
N LYS A 71 8.10 -19.01 -16.31
CA LYS A 71 8.28 -18.19 -15.10
C LYS A 71 8.61 -16.75 -15.50
N VAL A 72 7.79 -15.81 -15.04
CA VAL A 72 7.96 -14.35 -15.23
C VAL A 72 8.38 -13.73 -13.92
N LYS A 73 9.50 -13.01 -13.93
CA LYS A 73 9.98 -12.14 -12.84
C LYS A 73 9.75 -10.67 -13.19
N PHE A 74 9.67 -9.83 -12.17
CA PHE A 74 9.38 -8.41 -12.33
C PHE A 74 10.62 -7.55 -12.16
N ASP A 75 10.79 -6.58 -13.04
CA ASP A 75 11.85 -5.57 -12.96
C ASP A 75 11.53 -4.48 -11.94
N ALA A 76 10.24 -4.22 -11.71
CA ALA A 76 9.77 -3.28 -10.70
C ALA A 76 8.30 -3.53 -10.35
N VAL A 77 7.88 -2.95 -9.23
CA VAL A 77 6.51 -3.00 -8.72
C VAL A 77 5.91 -1.61 -8.68
N PHE A 78 4.70 -1.44 -9.22
CA PHE A 78 3.85 -0.29 -8.96
C PHE A 78 2.85 -0.65 -7.86
N ASN A 79 2.90 0.08 -6.74
CA ASN A 79 2.01 -0.15 -5.61
C ASN A 79 0.77 0.76 -5.72
N ALA A 80 -0.39 0.15 -5.97
CA ALA A 80 -1.70 0.80 -6.00
C ALA A 80 -2.60 0.39 -4.83
N ILE A 81 -2.03 -0.25 -3.79
CA ILE A 81 -2.80 -0.68 -2.62
C ILE A 81 -3.05 0.52 -1.70
N HIS A 82 -4.31 0.65 -1.26
CA HIS A 82 -4.71 1.58 -0.21
C HIS A 82 -4.80 0.85 1.14
N GLY A 83 -4.14 1.42 2.16
CA GLY A 83 -4.06 0.81 3.48
C GLY A 83 -3.08 -0.36 3.55
N THR A 84 -3.30 -1.26 4.51
CA THR A 84 -2.47 -2.45 4.72
C THR A 84 -2.66 -3.48 3.58
N PRO A 85 -1.62 -4.17 3.12
CA PRO A 85 -0.20 -4.08 3.49
C PRO A 85 0.60 -3.10 2.62
N GLY A 86 -0.06 -2.23 1.83
CA GLY A 86 0.58 -1.40 0.81
C GLY A 86 1.14 -0.08 1.32
N GLU A 87 0.61 0.46 2.43
CA GLU A 87 1.01 1.77 2.97
C GLU A 87 1.71 1.69 4.33
N ASP A 88 1.66 0.55 5.01
CA ASP A 88 2.15 0.35 6.38
C ASP A 88 3.60 -0.18 6.48
N GLY A 89 4.29 -0.28 5.35
CA GLY A 89 5.68 -0.73 5.28
C GLY A 89 5.87 -2.22 4.99
N LEU A 90 4.81 -3.04 5.10
CA LEU A 90 4.93 -4.50 4.95
C LEU A 90 5.34 -4.90 3.52
N MET A 91 4.63 -4.42 2.49
CA MET A 91 5.01 -4.72 1.10
C MET A 91 6.34 -4.10 0.73
N GLN A 92 6.64 -2.91 1.23
CA GLN A 92 7.91 -2.23 1.00
C GLN A 92 9.09 -3.05 1.57
N ALA A 93 8.95 -3.61 2.79
CA ALA A 93 9.95 -4.47 3.39
C ALA A 93 10.12 -5.79 2.62
N TYR A 94 9.01 -6.40 2.19
CA TYR A 94 9.03 -7.62 1.38
C TYR A 94 9.79 -7.41 0.05
N PHE A 95 9.49 -6.34 -0.70
CA PHE A 95 10.21 -6.04 -1.93
C PHE A 95 11.66 -5.63 -1.71
N ALA A 96 11.97 -4.98 -0.60
CA ALA A 96 13.35 -4.66 -0.22
C ALA A 96 14.18 -5.93 0.03
N LEU A 97 13.60 -6.96 0.67
CA LEU A 97 14.26 -8.26 0.88
C LEU A 97 14.52 -9.00 -0.43
N LEU A 98 13.64 -8.84 -1.42
CA LEU A 98 13.77 -9.44 -2.75
C LEU A 98 14.58 -8.59 -3.73
N GLU A 99 15.05 -7.43 -3.30
CA GLU A 99 15.77 -6.45 -4.15
C GLU A 99 14.97 -6.00 -5.38
N ILE A 100 13.64 -6.00 -5.28
CA ILE A 100 12.74 -5.55 -6.36
C ILE A 100 12.39 -4.07 -6.13
N PRO A 101 12.75 -3.17 -7.05
CA PRO A 101 12.38 -1.75 -6.98
C PRO A 101 10.85 -1.56 -6.97
N GLN A 102 10.37 -0.59 -6.22
CA GLN A 102 8.93 -0.31 -6.12
C GLN A 102 8.65 1.19 -6.06
N SER A 103 7.40 1.59 -6.37
CA SER A 103 7.02 3.00 -6.57
C SER A 103 6.75 3.78 -5.28
N SER A 104 6.68 3.13 -4.11
CA SER A 104 6.46 3.82 -2.83
C SER A 104 7.80 4.22 -2.18
N CYS A 105 7.72 4.95 -1.06
CA CYS A 105 8.89 5.21 -0.20
C CYS A 105 9.42 3.93 0.47
N GLY A 106 10.52 4.02 1.20
CA GLY A 106 11.08 2.89 1.94
C GLY A 106 10.15 2.41 3.07
N TYR A 107 10.35 1.18 3.53
CA TYR A 107 9.49 0.53 4.54
C TYR A 107 9.38 1.33 5.85
N TYR A 108 10.49 1.93 6.29
CA TYR A 108 10.49 2.71 7.54
C TYR A 108 9.62 3.97 7.41
N GLN A 109 9.77 4.71 6.31
CA GLN A 109 8.98 5.90 6.04
C GLN A 109 7.50 5.56 5.86
N ALA A 110 7.19 4.47 5.17
CA ALA A 110 5.83 3.99 5.00
C ALA A 110 5.18 3.67 6.35
N ALA A 111 5.84 2.85 7.19
CA ALA A 111 5.33 2.50 8.51
C ALA A 111 5.13 3.72 9.41
N LEU A 112 6.11 4.64 9.42
CA LEU A 112 6.04 5.86 10.23
C LEU A 112 4.90 6.78 9.78
N THR A 113 4.75 7.00 8.46
CA THR A 113 3.72 7.91 7.94
C THR A 113 2.32 7.31 8.03
N PHE A 114 2.20 6.00 8.01
CA PHE A 114 0.93 5.30 8.22
C PHE A 114 0.42 5.47 9.66
N ASN A 115 1.32 5.45 10.64
CA ASN A 115 0.99 5.71 12.05
C ASN A 115 1.04 7.22 12.35
N LYS A 116 -0.12 7.89 12.27
CA LYS A 116 -0.24 9.35 12.48
C LYS A 116 0.27 9.81 13.85
N ARG A 117 0.07 9.02 14.90
CA ARG A 117 0.55 9.33 16.26
C ARG A 117 2.07 9.42 16.32
N ASP A 118 2.73 8.39 15.78
CA ASP A 118 4.20 8.31 15.79
C ASP A 118 4.79 9.36 14.85
N LEU A 119 4.20 9.55 13.68
CA LEU A 119 4.60 10.59 12.74
C LEU A 119 4.60 11.98 13.39
N LEU A 120 3.50 12.36 14.05
CA LEU A 120 3.40 13.67 14.70
C LEU A 120 4.40 13.82 15.84
N SER A 121 4.67 12.75 16.59
CA SER A 121 5.68 12.72 17.64
C SER A 121 7.10 12.91 17.12
N VAL A 122 7.40 12.33 15.96
CA VAL A 122 8.71 12.48 15.28
C VAL A 122 8.87 13.87 14.69
N LEU A 123 7.84 14.44 14.08
CA LEU A 123 7.92 15.74 13.40
C LEU A 123 8.05 16.93 14.37
N LYS A 124 7.45 16.82 15.55
CA LYS A 124 7.42 17.91 16.56
C LYS A 124 8.80 18.43 16.96
N PRO A 125 9.83 17.61 17.26
CA PRO A 125 11.17 18.10 17.60
C PRO A 125 11.87 18.86 16.47
N TYR A 126 11.48 18.64 15.22
CA TYR A 126 12.02 19.34 14.07
C TYR A 126 11.33 20.69 13.77
N GLY A 127 10.39 21.10 14.62
CA GLY A 127 9.66 22.36 14.46
C GLY A 127 8.67 22.35 13.29
N ILE A 128 8.33 21.21 12.75
CA ILE A 128 7.33 21.08 11.68
C ILE A 128 5.95 21.30 12.29
N LYS A 129 5.20 22.24 11.73
CA LYS A 129 3.84 22.53 12.18
C LYS A 129 2.91 21.39 11.84
N THR A 130 2.22 20.88 12.83
CA THR A 130 1.22 19.81 12.71
C THR A 130 -0.12 20.29 13.29
N ALA A 131 -1.19 19.63 12.88
CA ALA A 131 -2.50 19.87 13.49
C ALA A 131 -2.47 19.48 14.99
N THR A 132 -3.24 20.22 15.81
CA THR A 132 -3.47 19.83 17.20
C THR A 132 -4.20 18.48 17.21
N SER A 133 -3.72 17.55 18.01
CA SER A 133 -4.24 16.18 18.04
C SER A 133 -4.48 15.75 19.48
N TYR A 134 -5.52 14.97 19.66
CA TYR A 134 -5.83 14.27 20.91
C TYR A 134 -5.83 12.76 20.63
N TYR A 135 -5.20 11.98 21.49
CA TYR A 135 -5.09 10.53 21.32
C TYR A 135 -5.97 9.82 22.34
N LEU A 136 -6.81 8.92 21.84
CA LEU A 136 -7.57 7.97 22.65
C LEU A 136 -6.97 6.58 22.48
N ASN A 137 -6.70 5.92 23.60
CA ASN A 137 -6.31 4.52 23.56
C ASN A 137 -7.56 3.64 23.73
N GLN A 138 -7.48 2.41 23.26
CA GLN A 138 -8.57 1.46 23.44
C GLN A 138 -8.90 1.28 24.94
N GLY A 139 -10.17 1.45 25.28
CA GLY A 139 -10.67 1.30 26.66
C GLY A 139 -10.58 2.56 27.53
N GLU A 140 -10.04 3.67 27.00
CA GLU A 140 -10.12 4.95 27.71
C GLU A 140 -11.53 5.55 27.66
N GLU A 141 -11.91 6.26 28.72
CA GLU A 141 -13.18 7.00 28.76
C GLU A 141 -13.12 8.20 27.81
N ILE A 142 -14.18 8.38 27.04
CA ILE A 142 -14.28 9.47 26.06
C ILE A 142 -14.87 10.68 26.74
N ASN A 143 -14.06 11.73 26.97
CA ASN A 143 -14.52 13.04 27.40
C ASN A 143 -14.59 14.00 26.20
N ALA A 144 -15.77 14.08 25.59
CA ALA A 144 -15.96 14.86 24.36
C ALA A 144 -15.71 16.37 24.59
N ASP A 145 -16.06 16.92 25.73
CA ASP A 145 -15.87 18.35 26.04
C ASP A 145 -14.38 18.69 26.15
N GLU A 146 -13.60 17.82 26.76
CA GLU A 146 -12.15 17.99 26.87
C GLU A 146 -11.49 17.90 25.48
N ILE A 147 -11.89 16.90 24.67
CA ILE A 147 -11.38 16.73 23.32
C ILE A 147 -11.65 17.98 22.49
N VAL A 148 -12.89 18.46 22.46
CA VAL A 148 -13.27 19.68 21.70
C VAL A 148 -12.52 20.92 22.22
N LYS A 149 -12.29 21.03 23.51
CA LYS A 149 -11.48 22.12 24.07
C LYS A 149 -10.05 22.13 23.59
N ILE A 150 -9.46 20.92 23.36
CA ILE A 150 -8.07 20.77 22.93
C ILE A 150 -7.94 20.93 21.40
N VAL A 151 -8.77 20.22 20.64
CA VAL A 151 -8.61 20.17 19.17
C VAL A 151 -9.42 21.23 18.43
N GLY A 152 -10.51 21.73 19.02
CA GLY A 152 -11.44 22.65 18.37
C GLY A 152 -12.41 21.95 17.40
N LEU A 153 -13.31 22.73 16.80
CA LEU A 153 -14.25 22.28 15.76
C LEU A 153 -14.14 23.19 14.53
N PRO A 154 -14.25 22.64 13.29
CA PRO A 154 -14.45 21.21 12.99
C PRO A 154 -13.15 20.38 13.18
N CYS A 155 -13.29 19.09 13.52
CA CYS A 155 -12.18 18.15 13.65
C CYS A 155 -12.44 16.86 12.90
N PHE A 156 -11.38 16.13 12.59
CA PHE A 156 -11.45 14.76 12.07
C PHE A 156 -11.35 13.77 13.22
N VAL A 157 -12.06 12.63 13.07
CA VAL A 157 -12.06 11.52 14.02
C VAL A 157 -11.60 10.25 13.29
#